data_68970d80f7288ab41868454c6cf9d8b8
#
_entry.id   68970d80f7288ab41868454c6cf9d8b8
#
_cell.length_a   1.000
_cell.length_b   1.000
_cell.length_c   1.000
_cell.angle_alpha   90.00
_cell.angle_beta   90.00
_cell.angle_gamma   90.00
#
_symmetry.space_group_name_H-M   'P 1'
#
loop_
_entity.id
_entity.type
_entity.pdbx_description
1 polymer ?
#
loop_
_entity_poly.entity_id
_entity_poly.type
_entity_poly.pdbx_seq_one_letter_code
_entity_poly.pdbx_strand_id
1 'polypeptide(L)'
;MINEIDERDFSYEENELNEQKELKRYQINSYSVDRAIETLIKWKRNNKLIVPDFQRDFVWTFSNSARLIDSILLNLPIPNIFVFKVIENSEEKYILVDGMQRLTTIDQFQSGTWSQSGKERKFKINIKTSNWYNKTFENLDDSDKQFFYDYPLSVMIFETSAKSDNESKSVIFSVFERINTGSEKLTEQEIRNTIYQGVCLDKLKEIVSSRDTFFRLLKNDNSIQKRGKDLEFLLRIITYYYIYKLTVDGNKMFVQADEESKVTTSKTVMLNNFLYYSNIGKIDYMEYLTDVLEALSTIEQFEDTALYSVKRDKTDIGNKIHQIFGEALVIATVLNENRISISKETFNKNKIELWKNEDYFYKTFTEKTTDPDNVVNRVNEMVKFINGEEIWIS
;
A
#
# COMPACT_ATOMS: atom_id res chain seq x y z
N MET A 1 19.83 -25.81 -7.79
CA MET A 1 20.40 -24.46 -7.93
C MET A 1 19.32 -23.50 -7.44
N ILE A 2 19.42 -23.07 -6.21
CA ILE A 2 18.52 -22.10 -5.58
C ILE A 2 18.95 -20.76 -6.15
N ASN A 3 18.05 -20.08 -6.85
CA ASN A 3 18.27 -18.70 -7.32
C ASN A 3 18.53 -17.83 -6.09
N GLU A 4 19.75 -17.31 -5.97
CA GLU A 4 20.09 -16.23 -5.06
C GLU A 4 19.20 -15.04 -5.41
N ILE A 5 18.25 -14.76 -4.54
CA ILE A 5 17.44 -13.54 -4.54
C ILE A 5 18.45 -12.39 -4.33
N ASP A 6 18.41 -11.41 -5.21
CA ASP A 6 19.37 -10.30 -5.21
C ASP A 6 19.21 -9.46 -3.93
N GLU A 7 20.11 -9.65 -2.97
CA GLU A 7 20.15 -8.95 -1.67
C GLU A 7 20.17 -7.42 -1.80
N ARG A 8 20.54 -6.88 -2.97
CA ARG A 8 20.55 -5.44 -3.23
C ARG A 8 19.18 -4.84 -3.55
N ASP A 9 18.21 -5.62 -4.03
CA ASP A 9 16.82 -5.17 -4.20
C ASP A 9 16.14 -4.98 -2.83
N PHE A 10 16.59 -5.70 -1.78
CA PHE A 10 16.12 -5.51 -0.41
C PHE A 10 16.74 -4.30 0.29
N SER A 11 17.94 -3.86 -0.10
CA SER A 11 18.61 -2.71 0.50
C SER A 11 17.90 -1.39 0.26
N TYR A 12 17.09 -1.28 -0.80
CA TYR A 12 16.27 -0.09 -1.06
C TYR A 12 15.11 0.02 -0.09
N GLU A 13 14.46 -1.09 0.27
CA GLU A 13 13.38 -1.12 1.27
C GLU A 13 13.94 -1.00 2.71
N GLU A 14 15.13 -1.55 3.01
CA GLU A 14 15.77 -1.43 4.33
C GLU A 14 16.29 -0.01 4.60
N ASN A 15 16.80 0.71 3.61
CA ASN A 15 17.24 2.10 3.79
C ASN A 15 16.05 3.05 4.03
N GLU A 16 14.87 2.77 3.48
CA GLU A 16 13.63 3.49 3.79
C GLU A 16 13.14 3.20 5.23
N LEU A 17 13.43 2.01 5.79
CA LEU A 17 13.08 1.64 7.18
C LEU A 17 13.91 2.38 8.24
N ASN A 18 15.10 2.86 7.89
CA ASN A 18 16.00 3.59 8.79
C ASN A 18 15.79 5.11 8.78
N GLU A 19 14.89 5.65 7.96
CA GLU A 19 14.50 7.05 8.06
C GLU A 19 13.83 7.29 9.41
N GLN A 20 14.38 8.23 10.18
CA GLN A 20 13.97 8.55 11.55
C GLN A 20 12.47 8.86 11.62
N LYS A 21 11.65 7.83 11.92
CA LYS A 21 10.30 8.06 12.44
C LYS A 21 10.49 8.79 13.77
N GLU A 22 10.06 10.05 13.87
CA GLU A 22 9.92 10.68 15.18
C GLU A 22 9.12 9.74 16.08
N LEU A 23 9.75 9.24 17.14
CA LEU A 23 9.13 8.34 18.10
C LEU A 23 8.16 9.14 18.98
N LYS A 24 7.05 9.54 18.40
CA LYS A 24 5.95 10.20 19.13
C LYS A 24 5.17 9.14 19.88
N ARG A 25 4.90 9.37 21.18
CA ARG A 25 3.97 8.52 21.92
C ARG A 25 2.55 8.79 21.45
N TYR A 26 1.93 7.79 20.85
CA TYR A 26 0.52 7.86 20.48
C TYR A 26 -0.37 7.71 21.71
N GLN A 27 -1.45 8.49 21.79
CA GLN A 27 -2.49 8.31 22.79
C GLN A 27 -3.46 7.22 22.30
N ILE A 28 -3.11 5.97 22.56
CA ILE A 28 -3.91 4.80 22.18
C ILE A 28 -4.41 4.14 23.46
N ASN A 29 -5.71 3.99 23.56
CA ASN A 29 -6.34 3.12 24.55
C ASN A 29 -6.60 1.76 23.90
N SER A 30 -6.35 0.68 24.64
CA SER A 30 -6.63 -0.68 24.17
C SER A 30 -7.29 -1.49 25.27
N TYR A 31 -8.30 -2.25 24.90
CA TYR A 31 -8.99 -3.16 25.82
C TYR A 31 -9.54 -4.36 25.06
N SER A 32 -9.70 -5.48 25.75
CA SER A 32 -10.26 -6.70 25.19
C SER A 32 -11.70 -6.90 25.63
N VAL A 33 -12.54 -7.34 24.70
CA VAL A 33 -13.95 -7.65 24.96
C VAL A 33 -14.30 -8.94 24.23
N ASP A 34 -14.89 -9.89 24.93
CA ASP A 34 -15.41 -11.09 24.27
C ASP A 34 -16.74 -10.77 23.58
N ARG A 35 -16.87 -11.23 22.35
CA ARG A 35 -18.06 -11.09 21.52
C ARG A 35 -18.45 -12.45 20.96
N ALA A 36 -19.71 -12.81 21.10
CA ALA A 36 -20.26 -13.99 20.44
C ALA A 36 -20.08 -13.90 18.93
N ILE A 37 -19.76 -15.01 18.28
CA ILE A 37 -19.61 -15.11 16.82
C ILE A 37 -20.83 -14.49 16.11
N GLU A 38 -22.05 -14.78 16.58
CA GLU A 38 -23.27 -14.20 16.03
C GLU A 38 -23.25 -12.66 15.99
N THR A 39 -22.73 -12.03 17.04
CA THR A 39 -22.60 -10.57 17.13
C THR A 39 -21.65 -10.04 16.08
N LEU A 40 -20.50 -10.70 15.88
CA LEU A 40 -19.51 -10.27 14.87
C LEU A 40 -20.03 -10.43 13.45
N ILE A 41 -20.75 -11.52 13.15
CA ILE A 41 -21.45 -11.70 11.88
C ILE A 41 -22.47 -10.59 11.63
N LYS A 42 -23.27 -10.24 12.66
CA LYS A 42 -24.24 -9.13 12.58
C LYS A 42 -23.54 -7.79 12.36
N TRP A 43 -22.42 -7.54 13.05
CA TRP A 43 -21.64 -6.31 12.85
C TRP A 43 -21.12 -6.17 11.43
N LYS A 44 -20.60 -7.26 10.85
CA LYS A 44 -20.15 -7.28 9.45
C LYS A 44 -21.28 -7.00 8.47
N ARG A 45 -22.45 -7.67 8.62
CA ARG A 45 -23.63 -7.50 7.75
C ARG A 45 -24.21 -6.09 7.80
N ASN A 46 -24.14 -5.44 8.96
CA ASN A 46 -24.67 -4.10 9.18
C ASN A 46 -23.62 -2.99 8.95
N ASN A 47 -22.48 -3.30 8.34
CA ASN A 47 -21.36 -2.37 8.13
C ASN A 47 -20.85 -1.67 9.40
N LYS A 48 -21.12 -2.26 10.57
CA LYS A 48 -20.52 -1.81 11.84
C LYS A 48 -19.09 -2.30 12.00
N LEU A 49 -18.78 -3.51 11.49
CA LEU A 49 -17.43 -4.03 11.34
C LEU A 49 -17.03 -3.93 9.87
N ILE A 50 -16.15 -2.99 9.57
CA ILE A 50 -15.61 -2.74 8.24
C ILE A 50 -14.42 -3.68 8.05
N VAL A 51 -14.54 -4.59 7.08
CA VAL A 51 -13.43 -5.39 6.59
C VAL A 51 -12.89 -4.67 5.36
N PRO A 52 -11.66 -4.15 5.41
CA PRO A 52 -11.11 -3.40 4.29
C PRO A 52 -10.99 -4.23 3.01
N ASP A 53 -11.36 -3.68 1.85
CA ASP A 53 -11.41 -4.38 0.55
C ASP A 53 -10.06 -4.94 0.08
N PHE A 54 -8.96 -4.32 0.51
CA PHE A 54 -7.59 -4.75 0.20
C PHE A 54 -7.08 -5.87 1.13
N GLN A 55 -7.80 -6.15 2.24
CA GLN A 55 -7.46 -7.33 3.01
C GLN A 55 -7.61 -8.51 2.08
N ARG A 56 -6.47 -9.02 1.67
CA ARG A 56 -6.15 -10.12 0.75
C ARG A 56 -7.32 -10.99 0.38
N ASP A 57 -7.30 -11.48 -0.82
CA ASP A 57 -8.02 -12.68 -1.18
C ASP A 57 -7.90 -13.69 -0.04
N PHE A 58 -9.00 -14.35 0.27
CA PHE A 58 -9.00 -15.41 1.26
C PHE A 58 -7.97 -16.47 0.86
N VAL A 59 -6.87 -16.58 1.62
CA VAL A 59 -5.71 -17.43 1.27
C VAL A 59 -5.64 -18.72 2.08
N TRP A 60 -6.43 -18.84 3.16
CA TRP A 60 -6.43 -20.05 3.95
C TRP A 60 -6.87 -21.26 3.16
N THR A 61 -6.11 -22.34 3.29
CA THR A 61 -6.48 -23.61 2.71
C THR A 61 -7.76 -24.14 3.37
N PHE A 62 -8.47 -24.99 2.65
CA PHE A 62 -9.65 -25.66 3.19
C PHE A 62 -9.38 -26.38 4.52
N SER A 63 -8.20 -26.99 4.64
CA SER A 63 -7.79 -27.68 5.88
C SER A 63 -7.60 -26.73 7.05
N ASN A 64 -7.00 -25.56 6.83
CA ASN A 64 -6.82 -24.55 7.88
C ASN A 64 -8.17 -23.97 8.31
N SER A 65 -9.05 -23.71 7.35
CA SER A 65 -10.42 -23.26 7.60
C SER A 65 -11.20 -24.29 8.44
N ALA A 66 -11.13 -25.57 8.05
CA ALA A 66 -11.80 -26.64 8.79
C ALA A 66 -11.26 -26.79 10.22
N ARG A 67 -9.94 -26.62 10.42
CA ARG A 67 -9.31 -26.68 11.75
C ARG A 67 -9.79 -25.54 12.66
N LEU A 68 -9.97 -24.34 12.15
CA LEU A 68 -10.54 -23.24 12.93
C LEU A 68 -11.94 -23.59 13.41
N ILE A 69 -12.81 -24.07 12.52
CA ILE A 69 -14.19 -24.44 12.87
C ILE A 69 -14.22 -25.58 13.90
N ASP A 70 -13.38 -26.59 13.71
CA ASP A 70 -13.26 -27.69 14.67
C ASP A 70 -12.79 -27.19 16.04
N SER A 71 -11.81 -26.27 16.09
CA SER A 71 -11.35 -25.64 17.33
C SER A 71 -12.46 -24.89 18.05
N ILE A 72 -13.31 -24.15 17.32
CA ILE A 72 -14.47 -23.45 17.87
C ILE A 72 -15.44 -24.45 18.51
N LEU A 73 -15.81 -25.49 17.78
CA LEU A 73 -16.75 -26.52 18.25
C LEU A 73 -16.19 -27.32 19.43
N LEU A 74 -14.87 -27.49 19.51
CA LEU A 74 -14.17 -28.10 20.65
C LEU A 74 -13.98 -27.16 21.84
N ASN A 75 -14.45 -25.92 21.76
CA ASN A 75 -14.22 -24.86 22.76
C ASN A 75 -12.74 -24.56 23.03
N LEU A 76 -11.88 -24.73 22.03
CA LEU A 76 -10.47 -24.40 22.16
C LEU A 76 -10.25 -22.90 21.93
N PRO A 77 -9.31 -22.26 22.66
CA PRO A 77 -9.02 -20.85 22.44
C PRO A 77 -8.46 -20.63 21.04
N ILE A 78 -8.96 -19.59 20.37
CA ILE A 78 -8.46 -19.14 19.08
C ILE A 78 -7.87 -17.72 19.21
N PRO A 79 -6.93 -17.32 18.33
CA PRO A 79 -6.31 -16.01 18.41
C PRO A 79 -7.32 -14.87 18.30
N ASN A 80 -7.04 -13.76 19.01
CA ASN A 80 -7.88 -12.58 19.07
C ASN A 80 -8.10 -11.95 17.69
N ILE A 81 -9.24 -11.28 17.53
CA ILE A 81 -9.46 -10.33 16.43
C ILE A 81 -9.05 -8.94 16.91
N PHE A 82 -8.40 -8.18 16.04
CA PHE A 82 -7.95 -6.81 16.33
C PHE A 82 -8.76 -5.83 15.49
N VAL A 83 -9.35 -4.84 16.16
CA VAL A 83 -10.17 -3.81 15.51
C VAL A 83 -9.78 -2.43 16.01
N PHE A 84 -9.90 -1.44 15.13
CA PHE A 84 -9.78 -0.04 15.50
C PHE A 84 -11.18 0.60 15.55
N LYS A 85 -11.53 1.19 16.69
CA LYS A 85 -12.80 1.89 16.85
C LYS A 85 -12.69 3.29 16.26
N VAL A 86 -13.63 3.64 15.40
CA VAL A 86 -13.81 4.98 14.83
C VAL A 86 -15.23 5.46 15.08
N ILE A 87 -15.41 6.77 15.09
CA ILE A 87 -16.75 7.39 15.13
C ILE A 87 -16.97 8.05 13.77
N GLU A 88 -17.97 7.58 13.04
CA GLU A 88 -18.35 8.11 11.75
C GLU A 88 -19.84 8.47 11.78
N ASN A 89 -20.18 9.71 11.44
CA ASN A 89 -21.57 10.23 11.50
C ASN A 89 -22.25 9.98 12.88
N SER A 90 -21.53 10.14 13.96
CA SER A 90 -21.97 9.86 15.34
C SER A 90 -22.28 8.39 15.66
N GLU A 91 -21.90 7.47 14.77
CA GLU A 91 -22.02 6.03 14.99
C GLU A 91 -20.66 5.40 15.24
N GLU A 92 -20.61 4.42 16.16
CA GLU A 92 -19.42 3.63 16.40
C GLU A 92 -19.24 2.58 15.31
N LYS A 93 -18.10 2.63 14.61
CA LYS A 93 -17.66 1.62 13.65
C LYS A 93 -16.33 1.02 14.06
N TYR A 94 -16.06 -0.17 13.60
CA TYR A 94 -14.85 -0.92 13.88
C TYR A 94 -14.16 -1.29 12.57
N ILE A 95 -12.93 -0.87 12.39
CA ILE A 95 -12.12 -1.23 11.22
C ILE A 95 -11.30 -2.46 11.61
N LEU A 96 -11.42 -3.54 10.86
CA LEU A 96 -10.67 -4.76 11.11
C LEU A 96 -9.19 -4.57 10.81
N VAL A 97 -8.33 -4.74 11.83
CA VAL A 97 -6.87 -4.63 11.74
C VAL A 97 -6.24 -5.99 11.45
N ASP A 98 -6.61 -7.02 12.22
CA ASP A 98 -6.19 -8.40 11.99
C ASP A 98 -7.31 -9.38 12.37
N GLY A 99 -7.31 -10.54 11.73
CA GLY A 99 -8.30 -11.61 11.93
C GLY A 99 -9.23 -11.83 10.75
N MET A 100 -8.98 -11.22 9.58
CA MET A 100 -9.80 -11.36 8.38
C MET A 100 -10.00 -12.82 7.97
N GLN A 101 -8.92 -13.62 7.94
CA GLN A 101 -9.01 -15.04 7.56
C GLN A 101 -9.92 -15.82 8.51
N ARG A 102 -9.88 -15.50 9.81
CA ARG A 102 -10.75 -16.10 10.84
C ARG A 102 -12.21 -15.72 10.64
N LEU A 103 -12.50 -14.44 10.49
CA LEU A 103 -13.87 -13.95 10.26
C LEU A 103 -14.44 -14.46 8.94
N THR A 104 -13.64 -14.47 7.87
CA THR A 104 -14.07 -15.00 6.57
C THR A 104 -14.35 -16.49 6.65
N THR A 105 -13.51 -17.27 7.36
CA THR A 105 -13.75 -18.69 7.58
C THR A 105 -15.05 -18.95 8.33
N ILE A 106 -15.32 -18.20 9.39
CA ILE A 106 -16.55 -18.29 10.19
C ILE A 106 -17.79 -17.98 9.30
N ASP A 107 -17.73 -16.91 8.54
CA ASP A 107 -18.81 -16.50 7.62
C ASP A 107 -19.04 -17.53 6.50
N GLN A 108 -17.97 -18.04 5.89
CA GLN A 108 -18.03 -19.10 4.88
C GLN A 108 -18.59 -20.41 5.42
N PHE A 109 -18.26 -20.78 6.65
CA PHE A 109 -18.81 -21.99 7.25
C PHE A 109 -20.31 -21.84 7.52
N GLN A 110 -20.72 -20.70 8.08
CA GLN A 110 -22.11 -20.39 8.32
C GLN A 110 -22.94 -20.32 7.02
N SER A 111 -22.36 -19.82 5.93
CA SER A 111 -23.02 -19.80 4.61
C SER A 111 -23.01 -21.15 3.89
N GLY A 112 -22.23 -22.11 4.36
CA GLY A 112 -22.09 -23.44 3.78
C GLY A 112 -21.15 -23.53 2.56
N THR A 113 -20.58 -22.41 2.11
CA THR A 113 -19.70 -22.37 0.93
C THR A 113 -18.32 -21.87 1.29
N TRP A 114 -17.29 -22.70 1.04
CA TRP A 114 -15.90 -22.29 1.10
C TRP A 114 -15.45 -21.79 -0.26
N SER A 115 -14.89 -20.58 -0.31
CA SER A 115 -14.40 -19.96 -1.54
C SER A 115 -12.98 -19.43 -1.36
N GLN A 116 -12.11 -19.70 -2.36
CA GLN A 116 -10.73 -19.19 -2.42
C GLN A 116 -10.31 -19.00 -3.89
N SER A 117 -9.93 -17.78 -4.26
CA SER A 117 -9.37 -17.47 -5.59
C SER A 117 -10.23 -18.00 -6.75
N GLY A 118 -11.55 -17.83 -6.68
CA GLY A 118 -12.52 -18.27 -7.68
C GLY A 118 -12.84 -19.77 -7.65
N LYS A 119 -12.26 -20.55 -6.71
CA LYS A 119 -12.63 -21.94 -6.49
C LYS A 119 -13.62 -22.02 -5.35
N GLU A 120 -14.79 -22.58 -5.62
CA GLU A 120 -15.84 -22.76 -4.64
C GLU A 120 -16.15 -24.23 -4.41
N ARG A 121 -16.50 -24.57 -3.17
CA ARG A 121 -16.99 -25.90 -2.79
C ARG A 121 -17.81 -25.83 -1.52
N LYS A 122 -18.61 -26.86 -1.28
CA LYS A 122 -19.37 -27.02 -0.04
C LYS A 122 -18.39 -27.05 1.16
N PHE A 123 -18.61 -26.17 2.14
CA PHE A 123 -17.77 -26.12 3.33
C PHE A 123 -18.19 -27.21 4.31
N LYS A 124 -17.32 -28.16 4.54
CA LYS A 124 -17.47 -29.24 5.50
C LYS A 124 -16.21 -29.46 6.32
N ILE A 125 -16.34 -29.95 7.54
CA ILE A 125 -15.22 -30.26 8.40
C ILE A 125 -14.53 -31.54 7.90
N ASN A 126 -13.32 -31.39 7.34
CA ASN A 126 -12.56 -32.49 6.72
C ASN A 126 -11.51 -33.11 7.63
N ILE A 127 -11.71 -33.05 8.95
CA ILE A 127 -10.81 -33.60 9.96
C ILE A 127 -11.37 -34.97 10.39
N LYS A 128 -10.69 -36.04 9.99
CA LYS A 128 -11.16 -37.42 10.22
C LYS A 128 -11.37 -37.79 11.69
N THR A 129 -10.63 -37.18 12.61
CA THR A 129 -10.71 -37.37 14.05
C THR A 129 -11.74 -36.51 14.75
N SER A 130 -12.37 -35.59 14.04
CA SER A 130 -13.40 -34.68 14.56
C SER A 130 -14.73 -35.43 14.73
N ASN A 131 -15.45 -35.11 15.80
CA ASN A 131 -16.82 -35.57 16.01
C ASN A 131 -17.78 -35.07 14.93
N TRP A 132 -17.41 -33.99 14.27
CA TRP A 132 -18.18 -33.32 13.18
C TRP A 132 -17.61 -33.62 11.79
N TYR A 133 -16.85 -34.69 11.62
CA TYR A 133 -16.29 -35.09 10.33
C TYR A 133 -17.35 -35.15 9.24
N ASN A 134 -17.10 -34.50 8.10
CA ASN A 134 -18.04 -34.31 6.96
C ASN A 134 -19.32 -33.53 7.25
N LYS A 135 -19.56 -32.99 8.46
CA LYS A 135 -20.68 -32.09 8.72
C LYS A 135 -20.42 -30.72 8.12
N THR A 136 -21.48 -30.10 7.59
CA THR A 136 -21.57 -28.68 7.24
C THR A 136 -22.29 -27.95 8.34
N PHE A 137 -22.31 -26.61 8.35
CA PHE A 137 -23.08 -25.84 9.33
C PHE A 137 -24.56 -26.26 9.37
N GLU A 138 -25.17 -26.42 8.20
CA GLU A 138 -26.58 -26.83 8.08
C GLU A 138 -26.84 -28.17 8.76
N ASN A 139 -25.90 -29.13 8.64
CA ASN A 139 -26.01 -30.50 9.16
C ASN A 139 -25.50 -30.67 10.60
N LEU A 140 -25.11 -29.58 11.28
CA LEU A 140 -24.87 -29.61 12.71
C LEU A 140 -26.18 -29.75 13.45
N ASP A 141 -26.10 -30.37 14.62
CA ASP A 141 -27.24 -30.46 15.55
C ASP A 141 -27.53 -29.03 16.10
N ASP A 142 -28.75 -28.76 16.52
CA ASP A 142 -29.14 -27.40 16.95
C ASP A 142 -28.32 -26.92 18.16
N SER A 143 -27.91 -27.82 19.05
CA SER A 143 -27.01 -27.52 20.16
C SER A 143 -25.63 -27.09 19.68
N ASP A 144 -25.07 -27.71 18.66
CA ASP A 144 -23.78 -27.37 18.09
C ASP A 144 -23.82 -26.04 17.33
N LYS A 145 -24.94 -25.77 16.62
CA LYS A 145 -25.17 -24.47 15.96
C LYS A 145 -25.24 -23.34 16.98
N GLN A 146 -25.99 -23.56 18.06
CA GLN A 146 -26.10 -22.57 19.11
C GLN A 146 -24.75 -22.34 19.79
N PHE A 147 -24.02 -23.42 20.10
CA PHE A 147 -22.68 -23.34 20.67
C PHE A 147 -21.72 -22.56 19.76
N PHE A 148 -21.73 -22.79 18.44
CA PHE A 148 -20.94 -22.05 17.48
C PHE A 148 -21.28 -20.56 17.49
N TYR A 149 -22.56 -20.20 17.53
CA TYR A 149 -22.99 -18.80 17.57
C TYR A 149 -22.62 -18.10 18.88
N ASP A 150 -22.70 -18.80 20.01
CA ASP A 150 -22.42 -18.27 21.33
C ASP A 150 -20.93 -18.26 21.68
N TYR A 151 -20.09 -18.94 20.87
CA TYR A 151 -18.65 -19.02 21.14
C TYR A 151 -18.05 -17.61 21.32
N PRO A 152 -17.39 -17.34 22.48
CA PRO A 152 -16.83 -16.03 22.79
C PRO A 152 -15.51 -15.84 22.04
N LEU A 153 -15.52 -14.99 21.03
CA LEU A 153 -14.30 -14.58 20.32
C LEU A 153 -13.77 -13.30 20.94
N SER A 154 -12.53 -13.34 21.39
CA SER A 154 -11.89 -12.18 22.01
C SER A 154 -11.54 -11.13 20.95
N VAL A 155 -12.03 -9.91 21.16
CA VAL A 155 -11.82 -8.76 20.27
C VAL A 155 -11.00 -7.72 21.02
N MET A 156 -9.76 -7.48 20.56
CA MET A 156 -8.93 -6.38 21.04
C MET A 156 -9.33 -5.11 20.30
N ILE A 157 -9.82 -4.14 21.05
CA ILE A 157 -10.27 -2.85 20.51
C ILE A 157 -9.20 -1.79 20.79
N PHE A 158 -8.80 -1.08 19.74
CA PHE A 158 -7.95 0.12 19.81
C PHE A 158 -8.80 1.35 19.55
N GLU A 159 -8.56 2.41 20.28
CA GLU A 159 -9.14 3.72 20.04
C GLU A 159 -8.11 4.82 20.34
N THR A 160 -8.24 5.96 19.67
CA THR A 160 -7.36 7.11 19.91
C THR A 160 -8.14 8.31 20.38
N SER A 161 -7.51 9.14 21.21
CA SER A 161 -7.97 10.46 21.61
C SER A 161 -7.25 11.57 20.83
N ALA A 162 -6.77 11.27 19.61
CA ALA A 162 -6.11 12.24 18.76
C ALA A 162 -7.00 13.48 18.51
N LYS A 163 -6.35 14.65 18.44
CA LYS A 163 -7.06 15.94 18.40
C LYS A 163 -7.59 16.29 17.00
N SER A 164 -7.01 15.72 15.96
CA SER A 164 -7.42 15.94 14.55
C SER A 164 -7.70 14.65 13.83
N ASP A 165 -8.48 14.70 12.74
CA ASP A 165 -8.77 13.55 11.90
C ASP A 165 -7.49 13.02 11.22
N ASN A 166 -6.58 13.91 10.79
CA ASN A 166 -5.31 13.50 10.19
C ASN A 166 -4.42 12.76 11.20
N GLU A 167 -4.33 13.27 12.44
CA GLU A 167 -3.59 12.59 13.52
C GLU A 167 -4.22 11.23 13.82
N SER A 168 -5.55 11.14 13.90
CA SER A 168 -6.26 9.87 14.08
C SER A 168 -5.93 8.85 13.01
N LYS A 169 -5.97 9.26 11.74
CA LYS A 169 -5.62 8.39 10.59
C LYS A 169 -4.15 7.95 10.65
N SER A 170 -3.25 8.84 11.04
CA SER A 170 -1.82 8.51 11.22
C SER A 170 -1.60 7.48 12.34
N VAL A 171 -2.33 7.61 13.47
CA VAL A 171 -2.31 6.62 14.56
C VAL A 171 -2.85 5.28 14.07
N ILE A 172 -3.98 5.26 13.40
CA ILE A 172 -4.58 4.04 12.84
C ILE A 172 -3.58 3.35 11.90
N PHE A 173 -2.96 4.10 10.99
CA PHE A 173 -1.95 3.59 10.07
C PHE A 173 -0.80 2.89 10.82
N SER A 174 -0.25 3.54 11.84
CA SER A 174 0.85 3.00 12.64
C SER A 174 0.47 1.74 13.42
N VAL A 175 -0.78 1.65 13.88
CA VAL A 175 -1.32 0.43 14.53
C VAL A 175 -1.40 -0.73 13.54
N PHE A 176 -1.93 -0.48 12.33
CA PHE A 176 -2.00 -1.49 11.28
C PHE A 176 -0.62 -2.00 10.88
N GLU A 177 0.34 -1.10 10.65
CA GLU A 177 1.71 -1.44 10.28
C GLU A 177 2.39 -2.37 11.30
N ARG A 178 2.13 -2.14 12.60
CA ARG A 178 2.78 -2.87 13.70
C ARG A 178 2.08 -4.15 14.13
N ILE A 179 0.75 -4.21 14.07
CA ILE A 179 -0.03 -5.35 14.54
C ILE A 179 -0.16 -6.43 13.47
N ASN A 180 -0.10 -6.05 12.21
CA ASN A 180 -0.22 -7.00 11.11
C ASN A 180 1.00 -7.92 11.03
N THR A 181 1.06 -8.87 11.97
CA THR A 181 2.18 -9.81 12.16
C THR A 181 1.95 -11.17 11.49
N GLY A 182 0.89 -11.31 10.70
CA GLY A 182 0.56 -12.55 9.98
C GLY A 182 1.69 -13.02 9.04
N SER A 183 1.58 -14.23 8.49
CA SER A 183 2.57 -14.85 7.61
C SER A 183 2.91 -14.04 6.35
N GLU A 184 2.08 -13.11 6.01
CA GLU A 184 2.32 -12.07 5.01
C GLU A 184 1.78 -10.73 5.53
N LYS A 185 2.64 -9.77 5.74
CA LYS A 185 2.30 -8.42 6.18
C LYS A 185 1.55 -7.64 5.09
N LEU A 186 0.65 -6.74 5.47
CA LEU A 186 0.10 -5.75 4.52
C LEU A 186 1.20 -4.80 4.08
N THR A 187 1.15 -4.39 2.82
CA THR A 187 1.98 -3.28 2.33
C THR A 187 1.42 -1.96 2.86
N GLU A 188 2.27 -0.93 2.90
CA GLU A 188 1.83 0.42 3.27
C GLU A 188 0.70 0.92 2.37
N GLN A 189 0.74 0.59 1.07
CA GLN A 189 -0.32 0.99 0.14
C GLN A 189 -1.65 0.27 0.41
N GLU A 190 -1.61 -1.01 0.78
CA GLU A 190 -2.81 -1.74 1.21
C GLU A 190 -3.43 -1.09 2.45
N ILE A 191 -2.62 -0.63 3.41
CA ILE A 191 -3.09 0.10 4.60
C ILE A 191 -3.67 1.48 4.19
N ARG A 192 -2.99 2.23 3.30
CA ARG A 192 -3.49 3.53 2.80
C ARG A 192 -4.85 3.39 2.12
N ASN A 193 -5.04 2.34 1.34
CA ASN A 193 -6.30 2.08 0.65
C ASN A 193 -7.52 2.01 1.57
N THR A 194 -7.32 1.75 2.85
CA THR A 194 -8.40 1.74 3.85
C THR A 194 -8.55 3.06 4.57
N ILE A 195 -7.43 3.58 5.06
CA ILE A 195 -7.45 4.69 6.03
C ILE A 195 -7.65 6.02 5.33
N TYR A 196 -7.13 6.14 4.11
CA TYR A 196 -7.16 7.37 3.33
C TYR A 196 -8.07 7.27 2.10
N GLN A 197 -9.17 6.51 2.21
CA GLN A 197 -10.21 6.47 1.17
C GLN A 197 -10.72 7.87 0.85
N GLY A 198 -11.05 8.10 -0.43
CA GLY A 198 -11.60 9.36 -0.90
C GLY A 198 -11.31 9.62 -2.37
N VAL A 199 -11.77 10.77 -2.83
CA VAL A 199 -11.81 11.14 -4.27
C VAL A 199 -10.45 11.05 -4.97
N CYS A 200 -9.37 11.42 -4.28
CA CYS A 200 -8.03 11.33 -4.84
C CYS A 200 -7.63 9.87 -5.08
N LEU A 201 -7.71 9.05 -4.04
CA LEU A 201 -7.32 7.63 -4.12
C LEU A 201 -8.19 6.85 -5.12
N ASP A 202 -9.48 7.15 -5.18
CA ASP A 202 -10.42 6.49 -6.11
C ASP A 202 -10.07 6.83 -7.56
N LYS A 203 -9.69 8.09 -7.83
CA LYS A 203 -9.23 8.51 -9.16
C LYS A 203 -7.93 7.83 -9.57
N LEU A 204 -6.97 7.69 -8.64
CA LEU A 204 -5.73 6.97 -8.92
C LEU A 204 -5.99 5.48 -9.19
N LYS A 205 -6.89 4.83 -8.45
CA LYS A 205 -7.32 3.44 -8.70
C LYS A 205 -7.97 3.28 -10.08
N GLU A 206 -8.80 4.23 -10.51
CA GLU A 206 -9.39 4.25 -11.84
C GLU A 206 -8.30 4.23 -12.92
N ILE A 207 -7.28 5.11 -12.80
CA ILE A 207 -6.17 5.20 -13.76
C ILE A 207 -5.35 3.91 -13.80
N VAL A 208 -4.98 3.38 -12.64
CA VAL A 208 -4.19 2.15 -12.57
C VAL A 208 -4.96 0.94 -13.11
N SER A 209 -6.29 0.92 -12.93
CA SER A 209 -7.16 -0.15 -13.43
C SER A 209 -7.47 -0.01 -14.92
N SER A 210 -7.39 1.20 -15.47
CA SER A 210 -7.49 1.41 -16.91
C SER A 210 -6.25 0.79 -17.58
N ARG A 211 -6.41 0.13 -18.71
CA ARG A 211 -5.27 -0.42 -19.47
C ARG A 211 -4.63 0.62 -20.38
N ASP A 212 -4.55 1.87 -19.91
CA ASP A 212 -4.04 3.01 -20.64
C ASP A 212 -2.51 3.16 -20.55
N THR A 213 -2.01 4.34 -20.85
CA THR A 213 -0.59 4.70 -20.90
C THR A 213 0.21 4.21 -19.69
N PHE A 214 -0.29 4.48 -18.48
CA PHE A 214 0.43 4.10 -17.25
C PHE A 214 0.61 2.57 -17.16
N PHE A 215 -0.45 1.80 -17.41
CA PHE A 215 -0.38 0.33 -17.43
C PHE A 215 0.61 -0.17 -18.50
N ARG A 216 0.60 0.45 -19.71
CA ARG A 216 1.50 0.02 -20.80
C ARG A 216 2.97 0.27 -20.47
N LEU A 217 3.28 1.37 -19.77
CA LEU A 217 4.64 1.64 -19.27
C LEU A 217 5.11 0.62 -18.23
N LEU A 218 4.19 0.02 -17.45
CA LEU A 218 4.51 -0.94 -16.40
C LEU A 218 4.39 -2.41 -16.85
N LYS A 219 3.93 -2.69 -18.06
CA LYS A 219 3.48 -4.03 -18.52
C LYS A 219 4.50 -5.15 -18.38
N ASN A 220 5.80 -4.85 -18.48
CA ASN A 220 6.87 -5.84 -18.45
C ASN A 220 7.38 -6.12 -17.02
N ASP A 221 6.95 -5.34 -16.02
CA ASP A 221 7.31 -5.55 -14.63
C ASP A 221 6.11 -6.11 -13.84
N ASN A 222 6.03 -7.44 -13.80
CA ASN A 222 4.98 -8.11 -13.04
C ASN A 222 5.08 -7.90 -11.52
N SER A 223 6.20 -7.39 -11.01
CA SER A 223 6.39 -7.18 -9.57
C SER A 223 5.71 -5.90 -9.10
N ILE A 224 5.73 -4.84 -9.92
CA ILE A 224 5.09 -3.57 -9.59
C ILE A 224 3.56 -3.64 -9.70
N GLN A 225 3.02 -4.55 -10.51
CA GLN A 225 1.57 -4.74 -10.65
C GLN A 225 0.93 -5.50 -9.47
N LYS A 226 1.75 -5.96 -8.51
CA LYS A 226 1.26 -6.73 -7.36
C LYS A 226 1.09 -5.86 -6.13
N ARG A 227 0.03 -6.15 -5.36
CA ARG A 227 -0.19 -5.61 -4.02
C ARG A 227 -0.23 -4.08 -3.94
N GLY A 228 -0.72 -3.43 -5.02
CA GLY A 228 -0.90 -1.97 -5.09
C GLY A 228 0.40 -1.17 -5.24
N LYS A 229 1.52 -1.81 -5.62
CA LYS A 229 2.79 -1.09 -5.87
C LYS A 229 2.70 -0.13 -7.07
N ASP A 230 1.90 -0.47 -8.08
CA ASP A 230 1.56 0.40 -9.20
C ASP A 230 0.82 1.66 -8.75
N LEU A 231 -0.17 1.49 -7.88
CA LEU A 231 -0.90 2.58 -7.27
C LEU A 231 0.01 3.46 -6.39
N GLU A 232 0.87 2.84 -5.57
CA GLU A 232 1.86 3.55 -4.77
C GLU A 232 2.82 4.34 -5.67
N PHE A 233 3.28 3.76 -6.78
CA PHE A 233 4.20 4.43 -7.71
C PHE A 233 3.57 5.67 -8.33
N LEU A 234 2.31 5.60 -8.79
CA LEU A 234 1.60 6.78 -9.29
C LEU A 234 1.41 7.83 -8.18
N LEU A 235 1.00 7.42 -6.98
CA LEU A 235 0.85 8.30 -5.83
C LEU A 235 2.17 8.98 -5.47
N ARG A 236 3.29 8.28 -5.51
CA ARG A 236 4.63 8.84 -5.26
C ARG A 236 4.98 9.91 -6.28
N ILE A 237 4.78 9.66 -7.56
CA ILE A 237 5.09 10.64 -8.62
C ILE A 237 4.36 11.95 -8.37
N ILE A 238 3.03 11.94 -8.17
CA ILE A 238 2.26 13.17 -7.95
C ILE A 238 2.61 13.85 -6.64
N THR A 239 2.88 13.08 -5.57
CA THR A 239 3.28 13.63 -4.27
C THR A 239 4.65 14.30 -4.36
N TYR A 240 5.64 13.65 -4.99
CA TYR A 240 6.98 14.25 -5.13
C TYR A 240 7.00 15.42 -6.11
N TYR A 241 6.14 15.45 -7.11
CA TYR A 241 5.96 16.64 -7.94
C TYR A 241 5.40 17.80 -7.11
N TYR A 242 4.42 17.55 -6.26
CA TYR A 242 3.91 18.53 -5.29
C TYR A 242 5.02 19.03 -4.34
N ILE A 243 5.80 18.11 -3.75
CA ILE A 243 6.92 18.45 -2.87
C ILE A 243 7.99 19.24 -3.60
N TYR A 244 8.31 18.90 -4.85
CA TYR A 244 9.24 19.66 -5.68
C TYR A 244 8.80 21.13 -5.79
N LYS A 245 7.56 21.40 -6.19
CA LYS A 245 7.01 22.76 -6.29
C LYS A 245 7.12 23.50 -4.95
N LEU A 246 6.69 22.87 -3.87
CA LEU A 246 6.77 23.47 -2.52
C LEU A 246 8.21 23.86 -2.14
N THR A 247 9.15 22.95 -2.37
CA THR A 247 10.54 23.13 -1.95
C THR A 247 11.23 24.24 -2.77
N VAL A 248 10.99 24.28 -4.09
CA VAL A 248 11.51 25.33 -4.98
C VAL A 248 10.95 26.70 -4.58
N ASP A 249 9.69 26.78 -4.16
CA ASP A 249 9.06 28.01 -3.66
C ASP A 249 9.52 28.39 -2.23
N GLY A 250 10.43 27.62 -1.63
CA GLY A 250 10.92 27.83 -0.27
C GLY A 250 9.89 27.53 0.82
N ASN A 251 8.82 26.84 0.48
CA ASN A 251 7.75 26.49 1.42
C ASN A 251 8.13 25.25 2.23
N LYS A 252 8.09 25.36 3.55
CA LYS A 252 8.35 24.25 4.49
C LYS A 252 7.09 23.61 5.06
N MET A 253 5.93 24.15 4.70
CA MET A 253 4.63 23.66 5.15
C MET A 253 4.00 22.85 4.03
N PHE A 254 3.55 21.64 4.35
CA PHE A 254 2.87 20.76 3.39
C PHE A 254 1.55 21.38 2.89
N VAL A 255 0.84 22.09 3.78
CA VAL A 255 -0.32 22.91 3.45
C VAL A 255 -0.20 24.25 4.17
N GLN A 256 -0.52 25.34 3.49
CA GLN A 256 -0.49 26.68 4.10
C GLN A 256 -1.41 26.76 5.31
N ALA A 257 -0.95 27.47 6.35
CA ALA A 257 -1.66 27.69 7.61
C ALA A 257 -1.92 26.47 8.48
N ASP A 258 -1.26 25.35 8.23
CA ASP A 258 -1.34 24.13 9.05
C ASP A 258 0.04 23.80 9.65
N GLU A 259 0.29 24.24 10.87
CA GLU A 259 1.60 24.06 11.54
C GLU A 259 1.93 22.59 11.81
N GLU A 260 0.95 21.68 11.84
CA GLU A 260 1.13 20.25 12.08
C GLU A 260 1.55 19.49 10.79
N SER A 261 1.40 20.10 9.63
CA SER A 261 1.67 19.48 8.32
C SER A 261 2.96 19.96 7.67
N LYS A 262 4.05 20.01 8.44
CA LYS A 262 5.38 20.32 7.89
C LYS A 262 5.81 19.29 6.85
N VAL A 263 6.54 19.73 5.83
CA VAL A 263 7.24 18.83 4.93
C VAL A 263 8.26 18.03 5.73
N THR A 264 8.29 16.75 5.54
CA THR A 264 9.09 15.76 6.30
C THR A 264 9.92 14.93 5.32
N THR A 265 10.90 14.19 5.83
CA THR A 265 11.66 13.21 5.06
C THR A 265 10.99 11.83 5.03
N SER A 266 9.92 11.60 5.77
CA SER A 266 9.22 10.32 5.78
C SER A 266 8.29 10.16 4.58
N LYS A 267 8.61 9.24 3.67
CA LYS A 267 7.75 8.85 2.53
C LYS A 267 6.31 8.59 2.97
N THR A 268 6.16 7.73 3.97
CA THR A 268 4.84 7.34 4.49
C THR A 268 4.02 8.54 4.91
N VAL A 269 4.61 9.47 5.67
CA VAL A 269 3.92 10.68 6.14
C VAL A 269 3.56 11.59 4.98
N MET A 270 4.46 11.79 4.02
CA MET A 270 4.19 12.63 2.84
C MET A 270 3.05 12.09 1.99
N LEU A 271 3.06 10.81 1.65
CA LEU A 271 2.00 10.17 0.87
C LEU A 271 0.65 10.21 1.60
N ASN A 272 0.65 9.96 2.90
CA ASN A 272 -0.54 9.99 3.74
C ASN A 272 -1.12 11.42 3.82
N ASN A 273 -0.28 12.42 4.03
CA ASN A 273 -0.69 13.81 4.06
C ASN A 273 -1.22 14.28 2.69
N PHE A 274 -0.56 13.90 1.60
CA PHE A 274 -1.03 14.26 0.26
C PHE A 274 -2.45 13.72 0.03
N LEU A 275 -2.71 12.45 0.32
CA LEU A 275 -4.05 11.86 0.20
C LEU A 275 -5.06 12.55 1.11
N TYR A 276 -4.70 12.79 2.38
CA TYR A 276 -5.59 13.43 3.33
C TYR A 276 -6.01 14.82 2.87
N TYR A 277 -5.04 15.68 2.55
CA TYR A 277 -5.32 17.07 2.16
C TYR A 277 -5.97 17.19 0.78
N SER A 278 -5.70 16.26 -0.12
CA SER A 278 -6.42 16.13 -1.40
C SER A 278 -7.88 15.75 -1.19
N ASN A 279 -8.15 14.80 -0.30
CA ASN A 279 -9.51 14.34 -0.02
C ASN A 279 -10.39 15.42 0.64
N ILE A 280 -9.80 16.33 1.42
CA ILE A 280 -10.52 17.45 2.03
C ILE A 280 -10.46 18.75 1.19
N GLY A 281 -9.94 18.68 -0.03
CA GLY A 281 -9.93 19.79 -0.98
C GLY A 281 -8.92 20.90 -0.68
N LYS A 282 -7.90 20.65 0.18
CA LYS A 282 -6.82 21.63 0.45
C LYS A 282 -5.66 21.53 -0.55
N ILE A 283 -5.55 20.43 -1.28
CA ILE A 283 -4.62 20.24 -2.39
C ILE A 283 -5.47 19.91 -3.62
N ASP A 284 -5.31 20.67 -4.68
CA ASP A 284 -5.88 20.30 -5.99
C ASP A 284 -5.00 19.24 -6.66
N TYR A 285 -5.22 17.98 -6.28
CA TYR A 285 -4.46 16.87 -6.83
C TYR A 285 -4.64 16.69 -8.34
N MET A 286 -5.76 17.17 -8.92
CA MET A 286 -6.03 17.04 -10.35
C MET A 286 -5.07 17.86 -11.21
N GLU A 287 -4.61 19.02 -10.71
CA GLU A 287 -3.56 19.81 -11.37
C GLU A 287 -2.30 18.94 -11.57
N TYR A 288 -1.78 18.37 -10.48
CA TYR A 288 -0.56 17.55 -10.52
C TYR A 288 -0.74 16.25 -11.31
N LEU A 289 -1.91 15.63 -11.18
CA LEU A 289 -2.22 14.39 -11.88
C LEU A 289 -2.30 14.60 -13.40
N THR A 290 -2.91 15.70 -13.86
CA THR A 290 -3.02 16.01 -15.28
C THR A 290 -1.64 16.18 -15.91
N ASP A 291 -0.78 17.01 -15.31
CA ASP A 291 0.60 17.21 -15.76
C ASP A 291 1.37 15.88 -15.84
N VAL A 292 1.23 15.03 -14.81
CA VAL A 292 1.89 13.74 -14.75
C VAL A 292 1.40 12.78 -15.85
N LEU A 293 0.10 12.76 -16.12
CA LEU A 293 -0.47 11.90 -17.18
C LEU A 293 0.00 12.33 -18.57
N GLU A 294 0.13 13.63 -18.83
CA GLU A 294 0.69 14.15 -20.09
C GLU A 294 2.16 13.76 -20.23
N ALA A 295 2.97 13.90 -19.18
CA ALA A 295 4.36 13.49 -19.18
C ALA A 295 4.53 11.97 -19.40
N LEU A 296 3.69 11.15 -18.76
CA LEU A 296 3.68 9.70 -18.98
C LEU A 296 3.34 9.34 -20.44
N SER A 297 2.41 10.07 -21.06
CA SER A 297 2.08 9.88 -22.48
C SER A 297 3.26 10.22 -23.38
N THR A 298 3.97 11.31 -23.09
CA THR A 298 5.19 11.70 -23.80
C THR A 298 6.29 10.64 -23.67
N ILE A 299 6.51 10.15 -22.44
CA ILE A 299 7.51 9.11 -22.18
C ILE A 299 7.17 7.81 -22.90
N GLU A 300 5.90 7.39 -22.92
CA GLU A 300 5.46 6.18 -23.64
C GLU A 300 5.72 6.28 -25.14
N GLN A 301 5.39 7.43 -25.73
CA GLN A 301 5.63 7.68 -27.16
C GLN A 301 7.12 7.76 -27.50
N PHE A 302 7.92 8.29 -26.58
CA PHE A 302 9.36 8.39 -26.74
C PHE A 302 10.06 7.04 -26.61
N GLU A 303 9.88 6.35 -25.47
CA GLU A 303 10.52 5.06 -25.18
C GLU A 303 9.73 4.33 -24.08
N ASP A 304 9.07 3.23 -24.43
CA ASP A 304 8.22 2.46 -23.51
C ASP A 304 9.01 1.76 -22.38
N THR A 305 10.33 1.69 -22.51
CA THR A 305 11.24 1.16 -21.48
C THR A 305 12.00 2.26 -20.71
N ALA A 306 11.63 3.52 -20.89
CA ALA A 306 12.33 4.64 -20.26
C ALA A 306 12.38 4.57 -18.73
N LEU A 307 11.33 4.04 -18.09
CA LEU A 307 11.23 3.91 -16.63
C LEU A 307 12.02 2.71 -16.05
N TYR A 308 12.50 1.80 -16.90
CA TYR A 308 13.12 0.56 -16.44
C TYR A 308 14.56 0.75 -16.00
N SER A 309 15.01 -0.08 -15.06
CA SER A 309 16.42 -0.16 -14.64
C SER A 309 17.32 -0.63 -15.81
N VAL A 310 18.62 -0.45 -15.64
CA VAL A 310 19.62 -1.08 -16.49
C VAL A 310 19.89 -2.50 -15.96
N LYS A 311 20.21 -3.45 -16.84
CA LYS A 311 20.60 -4.82 -16.47
C LYS A 311 21.84 -4.79 -15.55
N ARG A 312 21.99 -5.84 -14.74
CA ARG A 312 23.10 -5.94 -13.77
C ARG A 312 24.48 -5.87 -14.42
N ASP A 313 24.62 -6.40 -15.62
CA ASP A 313 25.88 -6.32 -16.39
C ASP A 313 26.11 -4.95 -17.04
N LYS A 314 25.17 -4.03 -16.89
CA LYS A 314 25.21 -2.65 -17.41
C LYS A 314 25.40 -2.57 -18.92
N THR A 315 24.85 -3.54 -19.64
CA THR A 315 24.96 -3.62 -21.10
C THR A 315 23.69 -3.19 -21.83
N ASP A 316 22.53 -3.24 -21.16
CA ASP A 316 21.24 -3.04 -21.79
C ASP A 316 20.16 -2.64 -20.76
N ILE A 317 18.98 -2.23 -21.21
CA ILE A 317 17.84 -1.93 -20.36
C ILE A 317 17.25 -3.23 -19.78
N GLY A 318 16.90 -3.20 -18.52
CA GLY A 318 16.30 -4.31 -17.79
C GLY A 318 14.79 -4.44 -18.02
N ASN A 319 14.15 -5.23 -17.18
CA ASN A 319 12.71 -5.49 -17.23
C ASN A 319 11.99 -5.11 -15.92
N LYS A 320 12.67 -4.44 -15.00
CA LYS A 320 12.09 -3.94 -13.75
C LYS A 320 12.11 -2.41 -13.73
N ILE A 321 11.05 -1.81 -13.23
CA ILE A 321 10.95 -0.37 -13.02
C ILE A 321 11.94 0.06 -11.93
N HIS A 322 12.72 1.11 -12.20
CA HIS A 322 13.46 1.80 -11.15
C HIS A 322 12.63 3.00 -10.69
N GLN A 323 11.90 2.82 -9.58
CA GLN A 323 10.89 3.79 -9.14
C GLN A 323 11.45 5.20 -9.00
N ILE A 324 12.58 5.40 -8.30
CA ILE A 324 13.14 6.72 -8.04
C ILE A 324 13.64 7.42 -9.31
N PHE A 325 14.26 6.67 -10.22
CA PHE A 325 14.63 7.19 -11.54
C PHE A 325 13.37 7.53 -12.35
N GLY A 326 12.36 6.66 -12.34
CA GLY A 326 11.11 6.87 -13.04
C GLY A 326 10.35 8.10 -12.51
N GLU A 327 10.27 8.28 -11.20
CA GLU A 327 9.68 9.48 -10.58
C GLU A 327 10.38 10.75 -11.05
N ALA A 328 11.71 10.78 -10.98
CA ALA A 328 12.48 11.92 -11.42
C ALA A 328 12.31 12.21 -12.92
N LEU A 329 12.28 11.16 -13.75
CA LEU A 329 12.08 11.30 -15.19
C LEU A 329 10.71 11.89 -15.53
N VAL A 330 9.64 11.41 -14.90
CA VAL A 330 8.29 11.93 -15.13
C VAL A 330 8.20 13.39 -14.72
N ILE A 331 8.68 13.74 -13.52
CA ILE A 331 8.64 15.13 -13.03
C ILE A 331 9.51 16.04 -13.90
N ALA A 332 10.71 15.60 -14.30
CA ALA A 332 11.57 16.36 -15.20
C ALA A 332 10.92 16.59 -16.57
N THR A 333 10.19 15.59 -17.08
CA THR A 333 9.44 15.73 -18.35
C THR A 333 8.34 16.78 -18.23
N VAL A 334 7.58 16.81 -17.12
CA VAL A 334 6.61 17.87 -16.82
C VAL A 334 7.29 19.24 -16.87
N LEU A 335 8.40 19.40 -16.13
CA LEU A 335 9.11 20.68 -16.02
C LEU A 335 9.75 21.14 -17.31
N ASN A 336 10.03 20.23 -18.23
CA ASN A 336 10.58 20.50 -19.56
C ASN A 336 9.48 20.60 -20.63
N GLU A 337 8.31 21.12 -20.27
CA GLU A 337 7.16 21.33 -21.17
C GLU A 337 6.75 20.05 -21.92
N ASN A 338 6.78 18.90 -21.25
CA ASN A 338 6.51 17.59 -21.82
C ASN A 338 7.41 17.23 -23.01
N ARG A 339 8.70 17.56 -22.94
CA ARG A 339 9.68 17.27 -23.98
C ARG A 339 10.86 16.48 -23.46
N ILE A 340 11.36 15.56 -24.30
CA ILE A 340 12.66 14.90 -24.16
C ILE A 340 13.45 15.31 -25.40
N SER A 341 14.51 16.11 -25.19
CA SER A 341 15.19 16.85 -26.28
C SER A 341 16.23 16.00 -27.02
N ILE A 342 16.61 14.82 -26.47
CA ILE A 342 17.60 13.92 -27.05
C ILE A 342 16.95 12.77 -27.81
N SER A 343 17.72 12.12 -28.69
CA SER A 343 17.22 10.92 -29.38
C SER A 343 17.10 9.72 -28.44
N LYS A 344 16.26 8.77 -28.78
CA LYS A 344 16.08 7.50 -28.05
C LYS A 344 17.40 6.75 -27.86
N GLU A 345 18.23 6.69 -28.87
CA GLU A 345 19.54 6.06 -28.84
C GLU A 345 20.47 6.77 -27.84
N THR A 346 20.48 8.10 -27.86
CA THR A 346 21.26 8.93 -26.92
C THR A 346 20.75 8.72 -25.49
N PHE A 347 19.45 8.72 -25.30
CA PHE A 347 18.84 8.48 -23.99
C PHE A 347 19.28 7.14 -23.40
N ASN A 348 19.12 6.04 -24.15
CA ASN A 348 19.47 4.72 -23.66
C ASN A 348 20.98 4.57 -23.41
N LYS A 349 21.82 5.15 -24.27
CA LYS A 349 23.27 5.21 -24.07
C LYS A 349 23.61 5.95 -22.76
N ASN A 350 23.11 7.16 -22.62
CA ASN A 350 23.39 7.98 -21.43
C ASN A 350 22.86 7.34 -20.15
N LYS A 351 21.71 6.67 -20.21
CA LYS A 351 21.18 5.91 -19.10
C LYS A 351 22.11 4.77 -18.67
N ILE A 352 22.64 4.00 -19.61
CA ILE A 352 23.61 2.94 -19.31
C ILE A 352 24.87 3.53 -18.68
N GLU A 353 25.40 4.63 -19.22
CA GLU A 353 26.59 5.30 -18.65
C GLU A 353 26.31 5.85 -17.24
N LEU A 354 25.13 6.39 -16.99
CA LEU A 354 24.71 6.83 -15.65
C LEU A 354 24.77 5.67 -14.64
N TRP A 355 24.29 4.48 -15.00
CA TRP A 355 24.37 3.28 -14.15
C TRP A 355 25.77 2.74 -13.96
N LYS A 356 26.71 3.02 -14.90
CA LYS A 356 28.13 2.67 -14.76
C LYS A 356 28.86 3.58 -13.77
N ASN A 357 28.42 4.82 -13.62
CA ASN A 357 28.94 5.75 -12.63
C ASN A 357 28.26 5.46 -11.27
N GLU A 358 28.72 4.42 -10.57
CA GLU A 358 28.07 3.90 -9.36
C GLU A 358 28.00 4.94 -8.24
N ASP A 359 29.06 5.71 -8.02
CA ASP A 359 29.09 6.70 -6.94
C ASP A 359 28.07 7.82 -7.17
N TYR A 360 28.03 8.34 -8.40
CA TYR A 360 27.07 9.39 -8.75
C TYR A 360 25.63 8.87 -8.72
N PHE A 361 25.39 7.68 -9.30
CA PHE A 361 24.08 7.05 -9.31
C PHE A 361 23.59 6.78 -7.89
N TYR A 362 24.45 6.22 -7.02
CA TYR A 362 24.12 5.96 -5.63
C TYR A 362 23.73 7.24 -4.90
N LYS A 363 24.56 8.28 -4.97
CA LYS A 363 24.31 9.55 -4.31
C LYS A 363 23.01 10.23 -4.78
N THR A 364 22.71 10.13 -6.08
CA THR A 364 21.57 10.84 -6.69
C THR A 364 20.26 10.07 -6.56
N PHE A 365 20.28 8.74 -6.72
CA PHE A 365 19.07 7.92 -6.86
C PHE A 365 18.84 6.91 -5.74
N THR A 366 19.74 6.81 -4.76
CA THR A 366 19.61 5.82 -3.69
C THR A 366 19.79 6.40 -2.28
N GLU A 367 20.51 7.50 -2.14
CA GLU A 367 20.74 8.12 -0.84
C GLU A 367 19.68 9.17 -0.54
N LYS A 368 19.08 9.14 0.68
CA LYS A 368 18.08 10.10 1.16
C LYS A 368 17.02 10.45 0.12
N THR A 369 16.43 9.42 -0.45
CA THR A 369 15.55 9.54 -1.63
C THR A 369 14.29 10.34 -1.39
N THR A 370 13.89 10.49 -0.14
CA THR A 370 12.68 11.18 0.32
C THR A 370 12.94 12.57 0.90
N ASP A 371 14.21 12.96 1.03
CA ASP A 371 14.57 14.32 1.45
C ASP A 371 14.15 15.33 0.38
N PRO A 372 13.40 16.40 0.74
CA PRO A 372 12.87 17.37 -0.24
C PRO A 372 13.94 18.05 -1.10
N ASP A 373 15.08 18.41 -0.51
CA ASP A 373 16.18 19.04 -1.25
C ASP A 373 16.82 18.04 -2.23
N ASN A 374 16.94 16.77 -1.83
CA ASN A 374 17.44 15.70 -2.72
C ASN A 374 16.42 15.39 -3.83
N VAL A 375 15.11 15.46 -3.57
CA VAL A 375 14.09 15.37 -4.62
C VAL A 375 14.29 16.46 -5.65
N VAL A 376 14.46 17.72 -5.22
CA VAL A 376 14.71 18.87 -6.13
C VAL A 376 15.99 18.67 -6.93
N ASN A 377 17.09 18.33 -6.25
CA ASN A 377 18.39 18.10 -6.91
C ASN A 377 18.27 16.99 -7.98
N ARG A 378 17.71 15.85 -7.62
CA ARG A 378 17.54 14.71 -8.51
C ARG A 378 16.68 15.05 -9.75
N VAL A 379 15.59 15.78 -9.55
CA VAL A 379 14.73 16.21 -10.65
C VAL A 379 15.46 17.20 -11.57
N ASN A 380 16.21 18.15 -11.00
CA ASN A 380 16.99 19.10 -11.80
C ASN A 380 18.11 18.40 -12.60
N GLU A 381 18.80 17.42 -12.03
CA GLU A 381 19.75 16.59 -12.76
C GLU A 381 19.07 15.80 -13.88
N MET A 382 17.86 15.32 -13.65
CA MET A 382 17.09 14.61 -14.68
C MET A 382 16.63 15.55 -15.81
N VAL A 383 16.31 16.83 -15.52
CA VAL A 383 16.04 17.85 -16.56
C VAL A 383 17.26 18.04 -17.46
N LYS A 384 18.46 18.16 -16.89
CA LYS A 384 19.71 18.22 -17.67
C LYS A 384 19.89 16.95 -18.52
N PHE A 385 19.65 15.78 -17.92
CA PHE A 385 19.78 14.48 -18.60
C PHE A 385 18.89 14.38 -19.86
N ILE A 386 17.60 14.74 -19.76
CA ILE A 386 16.68 14.69 -20.91
C ILE A 386 16.94 15.78 -21.98
N ASN A 387 17.72 16.80 -21.63
CA ASN A 387 18.20 17.83 -22.54
C ASN A 387 19.57 17.51 -23.15
N GLY A 388 20.21 16.40 -22.75
CA GLY A 388 21.50 15.98 -23.28
C GLY A 388 22.70 16.71 -22.69
N GLU A 389 22.51 17.37 -21.56
CA GLU A 389 23.61 17.99 -20.82
C GLU A 389 24.39 16.90 -20.06
N GLU A 390 25.70 17.10 -19.89
CA GLU A 390 26.53 16.18 -19.14
C GLU A 390 26.29 16.37 -17.64
N ILE A 391 25.72 15.34 -16.97
CA ILE A 391 25.33 15.41 -15.54
C ILE A 391 26.36 14.81 -14.57
N TRP A 392 27.39 14.10 -15.06
CA TRP A 392 28.37 13.39 -14.22
C TRP A 392 29.79 13.95 -14.27
N ILE A 393 29.99 15.20 -14.71
CA ILE A 393 31.31 15.84 -14.81
C ILE A 393 31.61 16.82 -13.66
N SER A 394 30.75 16.95 -12.67
CA SER A 394 30.98 17.88 -11.55
C SER A 394 31.42 17.20 -10.27
#